data_d425becf620f158721a37e3a0f3c3579
#
_entry.id   d425becf620f158721a37e3a0f3c3579
#
_cell.length_a   1.000
_cell.length_b   1.000
_cell.length_c   1.000
_cell.angle_alpha   90.00
_cell.angle_beta   90.00
_cell.angle_gamma   90.00
#
_symmetry.space_group_name_H-M   'P 1'
#
loop_
_entity.id
_entity.type
_entity.pdbx_description
1 polymer ?
#
loop_
_entity_poly.entity_id
_entity_poly.type
_entity_poly.pdbx_seq_one_letter_code
_entity_poly.pdbx_strand_id
1 'polypeptide(L)'
;MAERDRHAAPAGIATPVDAAAMRRTIGRFATGVAVVTTHDGQGPHGMTVNSLTSVSLDPPLLLVCLTTGARTTDAVVTSGRFAVNVLSDRQLEIALRFARRGADHFEGLAPAYGAHRVPVVPDALAHLECTAERHFEAGDHVVVIGRVHGVCDRAGEPLAFLGGRFADLTERGGEPALWFA
;
A
#
# COMPACT_ATOMS: atom_id res chain seq x y z
N MET A 1 29.92 3.40 -46.64
CA MET A 1 28.43 3.27 -46.65
C MET A 1 28.01 3.15 -45.21
N ALA A 2 27.55 4.25 -44.62
CA ALA A 2 27.38 4.42 -43.17
C ALA A 2 26.03 3.86 -42.77
N GLU A 3 26.06 2.85 -41.95
CA GLU A 3 24.86 2.29 -41.23
C GLU A 3 24.46 3.25 -40.14
N ARG A 4 23.30 3.88 -40.32
CA ARG A 4 22.76 4.84 -39.37
C ARG A 4 22.18 4.08 -38.18
N ASP A 5 22.84 4.26 -37.07
CA ASP A 5 22.36 3.92 -35.74
C ASP A 5 20.99 4.61 -35.51
N ARG A 6 19.91 3.83 -35.60
CA ARG A 6 18.54 4.31 -35.34
C ARG A 6 18.14 3.99 -33.90
N HIS A 7 18.87 4.53 -32.95
CA HIS A 7 18.31 4.73 -31.61
C HIS A 7 17.51 6.03 -31.60
N ALA A 8 16.34 6.00 -32.22
CA ALA A 8 15.37 7.04 -31.97
C ALA A 8 14.92 6.89 -30.51
N ALA A 9 15.21 7.89 -29.69
CA ALA A 9 14.63 8.00 -28.36
C ALA A 9 13.10 7.84 -28.47
N PRO A 10 12.44 7.08 -27.59
CA PRO A 10 11.00 6.90 -27.65
C PRO A 10 10.34 8.28 -27.64
N ALA A 11 9.50 8.55 -28.65
CA ALA A 11 8.76 9.79 -28.75
C ALA A 11 7.95 10.00 -27.46
N GLY A 12 8.20 11.10 -26.74
CA GLY A 12 7.40 11.49 -25.59
C GLY A 12 8.11 11.75 -24.26
N ILE A 13 9.44 11.70 -24.17
CA ILE A 13 10.17 12.01 -22.92
C ILE A 13 10.73 13.43 -23.01
N ALA A 14 9.91 14.45 -22.94
CA ALA A 14 10.42 15.83 -22.80
C ALA A 14 9.34 16.87 -22.41
N THR A 15 8.32 16.44 -21.66
CA THR A 15 7.37 17.41 -21.10
C THR A 15 7.71 17.62 -19.63
N PRO A 16 7.67 18.85 -19.11
CA PRO A 16 7.75 19.09 -17.67
C PRO A 16 6.71 18.22 -16.96
N VAL A 17 7.15 17.53 -15.90
CA VAL A 17 6.30 16.58 -15.17
C VAL A 17 5.37 17.38 -14.26
N ASP A 18 4.11 17.51 -14.62
CA ASP A 18 3.06 17.96 -13.71
C ASP A 18 2.43 16.76 -12.96
N ALA A 19 1.67 17.05 -11.90
CA ALA A 19 1.03 16.04 -11.08
C ALA A 19 0.04 15.15 -11.87
N ALA A 20 -0.60 15.68 -12.90
CA ALA A 20 -1.54 14.93 -13.73
C ALA A 20 -0.79 13.95 -14.65
N ALA A 21 0.31 14.41 -15.28
CA ALA A 21 1.18 13.55 -16.08
C ALA A 21 1.78 12.42 -15.24
N MET A 22 2.30 12.76 -14.04
CA MET A 22 2.84 11.76 -13.10
C MET A 22 1.79 10.72 -12.75
N ARG A 23 0.57 11.11 -12.34
CA ARG A 23 -0.51 10.18 -11.99
C ARG A 23 -0.91 9.29 -13.17
N ARG A 24 -1.03 9.84 -14.37
CA ARG A 24 -1.36 9.05 -15.57
C ARG A 24 -0.29 8.01 -15.88
N THR A 25 0.97 8.39 -15.75
CA THR A 25 2.10 7.52 -16.10
C THR A 25 2.27 6.42 -15.06
N ILE A 26 2.38 6.77 -13.77
CA ILE A 26 2.51 5.76 -12.70
C ILE A 26 1.25 4.89 -12.57
N GLY A 27 0.09 5.40 -12.94
CA GLY A 27 -1.15 4.64 -12.97
C GLY A 27 -1.15 3.47 -13.97
N ARG A 28 -0.17 3.36 -14.88
CA ARG A 28 0.03 2.17 -15.72
C ARG A 28 0.62 0.99 -14.96
N PHE A 29 1.17 1.24 -13.79
CA PHE A 29 1.66 0.20 -12.90
C PHE A 29 0.50 -0.29 -12.02
N ALA A 30 0.04 -1.53 -12.29
CA ALA A 30 -1.00 -2.16 -11.49
C ALA A 30 -0.45 -2.49 -10.10
N THR A 31 -1.24 -2.21 -9.06
CA THR A 31 -0.89 -2.49 -7.67
C THR A 31 -2.01 -3.26 -6.99
N GLY A 32 -1.70 -3.93 -5.88
CA GLY A 32 -2.70 -4.32 -4.89
C GLY A 32 -3.20 -3.10 -4.12
N VAL A 33 -4.23 -3.32 -3.30
CA VAL A 33 -4.80 -2.34 -2.39
C VAL A 33 -4.69 -2.85 -0.96
N ALA A 34 -4.21 -2.00 -0.07
CA ALA A 34 -4.12 -2.32 1.35
C ALA A 34 -4.67 -1.19 2.22
N VAL A 35 -4.99 -1.51 3.46
CA VAL A 35 -5.28 -0.52 4.51
C VAL A 35 -4.17 -0.60 5.54
N VAL A 36 -3.50 0.52 5.77
CA VAL A 36 -2.60 0.67 6.92
C VAL A 36 -3.43 1.06 8.12
N THR A 37 -3.28 0.34 9.22
CA THR A 37 -4.00 0.58 10.48
C THR A 37 -3.03 0.75 11.63
N THR A 38 -3.41 1.55 12.60
CA THR A 38 -2.64 1.84 13.82
C THR A 38 -3.55 2.29 14.95
N HIS A 39 -2.97 2.56 16.12
CA HIS A 39 -3.68 3.05 17.31
C HIS A 39 -2.82 4.08 18.04
N ASP A 40 -3.37 5.23 18.37
CA ASP A 40 -2.65 6.33 19.03
C ASP A 40 -2.93 6.45 20.55
N GLY A 41 -3.62 5.49 21.14
CA GLY A 41 -4.05 5.52 22.54
C GLY A 41 -5.45 6.13 22.74
N GLN A 42 -5.98 6.89 21.79
CA GLN A 42 -7.34 7.44 21.82
C GLN A 42 -8.30 6.60 20.98
N GLY A 43 -7.82 5.96 19.93
CA GLY A 43 -8.63 5.10 19.08
C GLY A 43 -7.86 4.52 17.89
N PRO A 44 -8.51 3.64 17.13
CA PRO A 44 -7.93 3.08 15.93
C PRO A 44 -7.98 4.09 14.77
N HIS A 45 -6.91 4.11 13.98
CA HIS A 45 -6.80 4.90 12.76
C HIS A 45 -6.48 4.00 11.58
N GLY A 46 -6.85 4.41 10.38
CA GLY A 46 -6.49 3.67 9.17
C GLY A 46 -6.55 4.52 7.91
N MET A 47 -5.84 4.09 6.89
CA MET A 47 -5.73 4.75 5.58
C MET A 47 -5.56 3.72 4.49
N THR A 48 -6.31 3.85 3.40
CA THR A 48 -6.09 3.04 2.19
C THR A 48 -4.84 3.50 1.47
N VAL A 49 -4.02 2.53 1.09
CA VAL A 49 -2.79 2.74 0.33
C VAL A 49 -2.68 1.74 -0.81
N ASN A 50 -1.91 2.09 -1.84
CA ASN A 50 -1.45 1.20 -2.89
C ASN A 50 0.08 1.24 -3.05
N SER A 51 0.77 1.78 -2.05
CA SER A 51 2.22 2.01 -2.04
C SER A 51 3.01 0.91 -1.32
N LEU A 52 2.37 -0.22 -1.00
CA LEU A 52 3.03 -1.34 -0.32
C LEU A 52 4.13 -1.95 -1.19
N THR A 53 5.31 -2.08 -0.61
CA THR A 53 6.48 -2.71 -1.26
C THR A 53 7.19 -3.63 -0.29
N SER A 54 7.53 -4.85 -0.72
CA SER A 54 8.47 -5.72 -0.02
C SER A 54 9.88 -5.15 -0.19
N VAL A 55 10.64 -5.02 0.90
CA VAL A 55 11.98 -4.42 0.92
C VAL A 55 13.06 -5.44 1.18
N SER A 56 12.85 -6.35 2.14
CA SER A 56 13.85 -7.34 2.56
C SER A 56 13.17 -8.53 3.21
N LEU A 57 13.77 -9.69 3.05
CA LEU A 57 13.35 -10.91 3.75
C LEU A 57 14.19 -11.18 5.00
N ASP A 58 15.41 -10.67 5.06
CA ASP A 58 16.29 -10.78 6.22
C ASP A 58 17.07 -9.46 6.44
N PRO A 59 16.71 -8.67 7.45
CA PRO A 59 15.49 -8.81 8.25
C PRO A 59 14.22 -8.56 7.42
N PRO A 60 13.04 -9.06 7.85
CA PRO A 60 11.80 -8.89 7.10
C PRO A 60 11.33 -7.43 7.17
N LEU A 61 11.40 -6.72 6.06
CA LEU A 61 11.04 -5.31 5.92
C LEU A 61 10.06 -5.07 4.80
N LEU A 62 9.14 -4.16 5.04
CA LEU A 62 8.27 -3.59 4.02
C LEU A 62 8.34 -2.06 4.03
N LEU A 63 7.81 -1.43 2.96
CA LEU A 63 7.67 0.01 2.84
C LEU A 63 6.23 0.37 2.51
N VAL A 64 5.74 1.45 3.12
CA VAL A 64 4.50 2.13 2.74
C VAL A 64 4.73 3.64 2.69
N CYS A 65 4.00 4.34 1.79
CA CYS A 65 3.98 5.80 1.74
C CYS A 65 2.62 6.29 2.26
N LEU A 66 2.65 7.15 3.27
CA LEU A 66 1.46 7.70 3.93
C LEU A 66 1.37 9.20 3.66
N THR A 67 0.17 9.71 3.39
CA THR A 67 -0.02 11.14 3.11
C THR A 67 0.36 11.99 4.32
N THR A 68 1.20 13.00 4.14
CA THR A 68 1.62 13.94 5.18
C THR A 68 0.42 14.68 5.78
N GLY A 69 0.40 14.83 7.12
CA GLY A 69 -0.66 15.51 7.86
C GLY A 69 -1.97 14.72 7.99
N ALA A 70 -2.00 13.45 7.59
CA ALA A 70 -3.13 12.59 7.88
C ALA A 70 -3.03 12.02 9.31
N ARG A 71 -4.16 11.95 10.03
CA ARG A 71 -4.19 11.38 11.40
C ARG A 71 -3.54 10.01 11.50
N THR A 72 -3.77 9.15 10.52
CA THR A 72 -3.14 7.82 10.48
C THR A 72 -1.62 7.91 10.37
N THR A 73 -1.09 8.84 9.57
CA THR A 73 0.35 9.06 9.43
C THR A 73 0.97 9.49 10.76
N ASP A 74 0.36 10.50 11.40
CA ASP A 74 0.83 11.01 12.69
C ASP A 74 0.77 9.92 13.77
N ALA A 75 -0.30 9.12 13.79
CA ALA A 75 -0.47 8.01 14.70
C ALA A 75 0.55 6.89 14.47
N VAL A 76 0.89 6.54 13.22
CA VAL A 76 1.95 5.57 12.89
C VAL A 76 3.31 6.07 13.36
N VAL A 77 3.63 7.33 13.06
CA VAL A 77 4.91 7.94 13.47
C VAL A 77 5.04 8.00 15.00
N THR A 78 3.96 8.36 15.70
CA THR A 78 3.96 8.53 17.15
C THR A 78 3.96 7.18 17.89
N SER A 79 3.12 6.23 17.48
CA SER A 79 3.01 4.92 18.13
C SER A 79 4.17 3.98 17.77
N GLY A 80 4.80 4.20 16.62
CA GLY A 80 5.82 3.33 16.07
C GLY A 80 5.30 1.94 15.68
N ARG A 81 3.98 1.72 15.62
CA ARG A 81 3.36 0.42 15.34
C ARG A 81 2.24 0.56 14.33
N PHE A 82 2.14 -0.40 13.41
CA PHE A 82 1.06 -0.43 12.43
C PHE A 82 0.85 -1.84 11.90
N ALA A 83 -0.30 -2.06 11.27
CA ALA A 83 -0.53 -3.25 10.48
C ALA A 83 -0.84 -2.85 9.02
N VAL A 84 -0.43 -3.69 8.09
CA VAL A 84 -0.83 -3.63 6.69
C VAL A 84 -1.83 -4.73 6.44
N ASN A 85 -3.02 -4.37 5.94
CA ASN A 85 -4.10 -5.29 5.66
C ASN A 85 -4.31 -5.33 4.14
N VAL A 86 -3.91 -6.40 3.48
CA VAL A 86 -4.10 -6.58 2.04
C VAL A 86 -5.55 -6.95 1.78
N LEU A 87 -6.26 -6.15 1.01
CA LEU A 87 -7.70 -6.31 0.80
C LEU A 87 -8.02 -7.34 -0.27
N SER A 88 -9.12 -8.08 -0.06
CA SER A 88 -9.72 -8.93 -1.07
C SER A 88 -10.58 -8.12 -2.05
N ASP A 89 -10.86 -8.69 -3.22
CA ASP A 89 -11.79 -8.18 -4.23
C ASP A 89 -13.17 -7.79 -3.66
N ARG A 90 -13.61 -8.50 -2.61
CA ARG A 90 -14.90 -8.27 -1.92
C ARG A 90 -14.87 -7.08 -0.95
N GLN A 91 -13.71 -6.47 -0.73
CA GLN A 91 -13.53 -5.39 0.25
C GLN A 91 -13.43 -3.99 -0.38
N LEU A 92 -14.01 -3.79 -1.56
CA LEU A 92 -14.06 -2.48 -2.22
C LEU A 92 -14.63 -1.38 -1.30
N GLU A 93 -15.71 -1.67 -0.57
CA GLU A 93 -16.33 -0.71 0.35
C GLU A 93 -15.40 -0.32 1.51
N ILE A 94 -14.58 -1.26 1.98
CA ILE A 94 -13.53 -1.01 2.98
C ILE A 94 -12.46 -0.09 2.38
N ALA A 95 -11.97 -0.39 1.18
CA ALA A 95 -11.01 0.46 0.49
C ALA A 95 -11.52 1.90 0.33
N LEU A 96 -12.75 2.07 -0.10
CA LEU A 96 -13.39 3.39 -0.27
C LEU A 96 -13.59 4.11 1.06
N ARG A 97 -13.96 3.41 2.12
CA ARG A 97 -14.14 3.96 3.46
C ARG A 97 -12.84 4.54 4.00
N PHE A 98 -11.76 3.76 3.98
CA PHE A 98 -10.46 4.17 4.50
C PHE A 98 -9.70 5.15 3.58
N ALA A 99 -10.20 5.39 2.37
CA ALA A 99 -9.69 6.44 1.47
C ALA A 99 -10.29 7.83 1.74
N ARG A 100 -11.38 7.94 2.51
CA ARG A 100 -12.04 9.22 2.79
C ARG A 100 -11.23 10.05 3.76
N ARG A 101 -11.09 11.34 3.49
CA ARG A 101 -10.41 12.28 4.41
C ARG A 101 -11.34 12.67 5.56
N GLY A 102 -10.79 12.72 6.77
CA GLY A 102 -11.47 13.30 7.95
C GLY A 102 -12.60 12.46 8.56
N ALA A 103 -12.90 11.28 8.01
CA ALA A 103 -13.91 10.38 8.58
C ALA A 103 -13.36 9.58 9.78
N ASP A 104 -14.25 9.14 10.66
CA ASP A 104 -13.95 8.02 11.56
C ASP A 104 -14.10 6.72 10.77
N HIS A 105 -12.99 6.19 10.31
CA HIS A 105 -12.98 5.02 9.44
C HIS A 105 -13.43 3.74 10.13
N PHE A 106 -13.37 3.70 11.46
CA PHE A 106 -13.79 2.55 12.27
C PHE A 106 -15.21 2.68 12.84
N GLU A 107 -15.91 3.79 12.60
CA GLU A 107 -17.31 3.93 13.04
C GLU A 107 -18.15 2.75 12.54
N GLY A 108 -18.79 2.02 13.47
CA GLY A 108 -19.56 0.82 13.16
C GLY A 108 -18.76 -0.40 12.70
N LEU A 109 -17.42 -0.33 12.70
CA LEU A 109 -16.52 -1.45 12.47
C LEU A 109 -15.88 -1.83 13.81
N ALA A 110 -16.12 -3.07 14.27
CA ALA A 110 -15.36 -3.61 15.39
C ALA A 110 -14.00 -4.08 14.89
N PRO A 111 -12.89 -3.39 15.19
CA PRO A 111 -11.59 -3.85 14.76
C PRO A 111 -11.25 -5.16 15.49
N ALA A 112 -10.72 -6.13 14.76
CA ALA A 112 -9.95 -7.19 15.40
C ALA A 112 -8.58 -6.62 15.78
N TYR A 113 -7.90 -7.25 16.72
CA TYR A 113 -6.57 -6.84 17.13
C TYR A 113 -5.59 -8.01 16.94
N GLY A 114 -4.49 -7.75 16.28
CA GLY A 114 -3.40 -8.69 16.13
C GLY A 114 -2.64 -8.94 17.44
N ALA A 115 -1.62 -9.79 17.38
CA ALA A 115 -0.83 -10.18 18.55
C ALA A 115 -0.12 -8.99 19.21
N HIS A 116 0.24 -7.96 18.43
CA HIS A 116 0.89 -6.73 18.92
C HIS A 116 -0.11 -5.62 19.29
N ARG A 117 -1.41 -5.97 19.41
CA ARG A 117 -2.50 -5.05 19.76
C ARG A 117 -2.68 -3.89 18.75
N VAL A 118 -2.31 -4.11 17.51
CA VAL A 118 -2.59 -3.19 16.40
C VAL A 118 -3.94 -3.59 15.79
N PRO A 119 -4.84 -2.62 15.48
CA PRO A 119 -6.10 -2.94 14.85
C PRO A 119 -5.87 -3.54 13.46
N VAL A 120 -6.63 -4.56 13.11
CA VAL A 120 -6.62 -5.19 11.78
C VAL A 120 -8.01 -5.17 11.17
N VAL A 121 -8.06 -5.11 9.84
CA VAL A 121 -9.32 -5.17 9.07
C VAL A 121 -9.77 -6.62 9.00
N PRO A 122 -10.96 -6.97 9.50
CA PRO A 122 -11.47 -8.34 9.38
C PRO A 122 -11.52 -8.79 7.92
N ASP A 123 -11.32 -10.09 7.70
CA ASP A 123 -11.42 -10.75 6.39
C ASP A 123 -10.48 -10.24 5.28
N ALA A 124 -9.49 -9.42 5.60
CA ALA A 124 -8.42 -9.11 4.67
C ALA A 124 -7.63 -10.38 4.28
N LEU A 125 -7.10 -10.42 3.05
CA LEU A 125 -6.32 -11.57 2.56
C LEU A 125 -5.04 -11.80 3.34
N ALA A 126 -4.41 -10.72 3.78
CA ALA A 126 -3.22 -10.83 4.61
C ALA A 126 -3.15 -9.69 5.62
N HIS A 127 -2.56 -9.99 6.77
CA HIS A 127 -2.18 -9.03 7.79
C HIS A 127 -0.69 -9.12 8.04
N LEU A 128 -0.01 -7.98 8.04
CA LEU A 128 1.40 -7.87 8.40
C LEU A 128 1.50 -6.88 9.55
N GLU A 129 1.86 -7.34 10.74
CA GLU A 129 2.05 -6.49 11.93
C GLU A 129 3.48 -5.99 11.98
N CYS A 130 3.66 -4.68 12.11
CA CYS A 130 4.95 -4.02 11.94
C CYS A 130 5.27 -3.05 13.08
N THR A 131 6.58 -2.86 13.31
CA THR A 131 7.10 -1.65 13.97
C THR A 131 7.76 -0.76 12.92
N ALA A 132 7.54 0.56 13.03
CA ALA A 132 8.21 1.54 12.18
C ALA A 132 9.70 1.59 12.56
N GLU A 133 10.56 1.10 11.69
CA GLU A 133 12.01 1.08 11.90
C GLU A 133 12.63 2.41 11.48
N ARG A 134 12.14 2.97 10.39
CA ARG A 134 12.54 4.28 9.87
C ARG A 134 11.35 4.96 9.22
N HIS A 135 11.34 6.28 9.31
CA HIS A 135 10.43 7.10 8.52
C HIS A 135 11.14 8.40 8.12
N PHE A 136 10.74 8.96 6.99
CA PHE A 136 11.25 10.25 6.52
C PHE A 136 10.24 10.89 5.57
N GLU A 137 10.24 12.21 5.53
CA GLU A 137 9.41 12.98 4.60
C GLU A 137 9.93 12.87 3.17
N ALA A 138 9.03 12.70 2.22
CA ALA A 138 9.31 12.63 0.79
C ALA A 138 8.18 13.33 0.00
N GLY A 139 8.34 14.63 -0.23
CA GLY A 139 7.32 15.44 -0.89
C GLY A 139 6.05 15.58 -0.05
N ASP A 140 4.92 15.13 -0.57
CA ASP A 140 3.61 15.15 0.08
C ASP A 140 3.29 13.86 0.86
N HIS A 141 4.28 13.00 1.07
CA HIS A 141 4.17 11.74 1.80
C HIS A 141 5.27 11.57 2.85
N VAL A 142 4.99 10.72 3.82
CA VAL A 142 5.98 10.13 4.73
C VAL A 142 6.19 8.68 4.28
N VAL A 143 7.45 8.35 3.97
CA VAL A 143 7.86 6.98 3.70
C VAL A 143 8.14 6.30 5.02
N VAL A 144 7.52 5.15 5.26
CA VAL A 144 7.70 4.36 6.47
C VAL A 144 8.25 3.00 6.09
N ILE A 145 9.41 2.64 6.64
CA ILE A 145 9.97 1.29 6.57
C ILE A 145 9.56 0.57 7.84
N GLY A 146 8.81 -0.51 7.69
CA GLY A 146 8.31 -1.33 8.78
C GLY A 146 9.02 -2.66 8.88
N ARG A 147 9.46 -3.02 10.09
CA ARG A 147 9.91 -4.38 10.41
C ARG A 147 8.70 -5.24 10.70
N VAL A 148 8.55 -6.32 9.95
CA VAL A 148 7.44 -7.26 10.11
C VAL A 148 7.74 -8.21 11.26
N HIS A 149 6.79 -8.37 12.18
CA HIS A 149 6.90 -9.27 13.35
C HIS A 149 5.86 -10.39 13.32
N GLY A 150 4.77 -10.22 12.60
CA GLY A 150 3.71 -11.21 12.50
C GLY A 150 3.03 -11.12 11.15
N VAL A 151 2.66 -12.27 10.62
CA VAL A 151 1.92 -12.40 9.38
C VAL A 151 0.78 -13.40 9.54
N CYS A 152 -0.31 -13.13 8.83
CA CYS A 152 -1.41 -14.07 8.66
C CYS A 152 -1.94 -13.86 7.24
N ASP A 153 -2.16 -14.94 6.51
CA ASP A 153 -2.72 -14.90 5.16
C ASP A 153 -3.81 -15.94 4.99
N ARG A 154 -4.64 -15.73 3.99
CA ARG A 154 -5.71 -16.63 3.57
C ARG A 154 -5.86 -16.64 2.06
N ALA A 155 -6.43 -17.71 1.52
CA ALA A 155 -6.75 -17.80 0.10
C ALA A 155 -7.84 -16.80 -0.29
N GLY A 156 -7.78 -16.28 -1.52
CA GLY A 156 -8.74 -15.36 -2.11
C GLY A 156 -8.11 -14.51 -3.20
N GLU A 157 -8.95 -13.73 -3.90
CA GLU A 157 -8.53 -12.83 -4.96
C GLU A 157 -8.24 -11.44 -4.39
N PRO A 158 -7.11 -10.81 -4.73
CA PRO A 158 -6.76 -9.50 -4.22
C PRO A 158 -7.51 -8.38 -4.95
N LEU A 159 -7.86 -7.33 -4.21
CA LEU A 159 -8.34 -6.08 -4.80
C LEU A 159 -7.17 -5.39 -5.51
N ALA A 160 -7.32 -5.12 -6.81
CA ALA A 160 -6.32 -4.44 -7.60
C ALA A 160 -6.69 -2.99 -7.91
N PHE A 161 -5.68 -2.19 -8.25
CA PHE A 161 -5.82 -0.80 -8.65
C PHE A 161 -4.97 -0.51 -9.89
N LEU A 162 -5.59 0.00 -10.95
CA LEU A 162 -4.95 0.31 -12.23
C LEU A 162 -5.59 1.56 -12.85
N GLY A 163 -4.77 2.51 -13.26
CA GLY A 163 -5.22 3.70 -13.99
C GLY A 163 -6.22 4.57 -13.23
N GLY A 164 -6.15 4.60 -11.89
CA GLY A 164 -7.07 5.35 -11.05
C GLY A 164 -8.39 4.62 -10.76
N ARG A 165 -8.50 3.32 -11.05
CA ARG A 165 -9.71 2.50 -10.88
C ARG A 165 -9.38 1.20 -10.16
N PHE A 166 -10.33 0.70 -9.41
CA PHE A 166 -10.27 -0.67 -8.92
C PHE A 166 -10.50 -1.63 -10.08
N ALA A 167 -9.85 -2.79 -10.05
CA ALA A 167 -9.86 -3.77 -11.12
C ALA A 167 -9.83 -5.19 -10.54
N ASP A 168 -10.40 -6.12 -11.29
CA ASP A 168 -10.28 -7.54 -11.02
C ASP A 168 -9.02 -8.09 -11.69
N LEU A 169 -8.37 -9.04 -11.06
CA LEU A 169 -7.23 -9.75 -11.63
C LEU A 169 -7.70 -11.07 -12.22
N THR A 170 -7.14 -11.42 -13.36
CA THR A 170 -7.31 -12.74 -13.96
C THR A 170 -5.94 -13.40 -14.03
N GLU A 171 -5.78 -14.52 -13.35
CA GLU A 171 -4.57 -15.32 -13.45
C GLU A 171 -4.40 -15.85 -14.88
N ARG A 172 -3.20 -15.70 -15.41
CA ARG A 172 -2.79 -16.43 -16.61
C ARG A 172 -2.28 -17.77 -16.15
N GLY A 173 -3.01 -18.85 -16.29
CA GLY A 173 -2.59 -20.18 -15.86
C GLY A 173 -1.13 -20.48 -16.23
N GLY A 174 -0.43 -21.17 -15.33
CA GLY A 174 0.99 -21.51 -15.45
C GLY A 174 1.55 -21.92 -14.09
N GLU A 175 2.75 -22.48 -14.08
CA GLU A 175 3.47 -22.70 -12.82
C GLU A 175 3.81 -21.34 -12.18
N PRO A 176 3.77 -21.23 -10.84
CA PRO A 176 4.17 -20.03 -10.14
C PRO A 176 5.59 -19.63 -10.57
N ALA A 177 5.75 -18.45 -11.14
CA ALA A 177 7.08 -17.93 -11.39
C ALA A 177 7.83 -17.81 -10.07
N LEU A 178 9.10 -18.18 -10.06
CA LEU A 178 9.96 -17.98 -8.90
C LEU A 178 9.92 -16.51 -8.50
N TRP A 179 9.74 -16.24 -7.22
CA TRP A 179 9.83 -14.90 -6.67
C TRP A 179 11.19 -14.30 -7.01
N PHE A 180 11.18 -13.04 -7.39
CA PHE A 180 12.42 -12.29 -7.56
C PHE A 180 13.17 -12.28 -6.22
N ALA A 181 14.29 -12.94 -6.18
CA ALA A 181 15.20 -12.91 -5.05
C ALA A 181 15.97 -11.59 -5.01
#